data_8a9b06d15ca17c95a58aba08d168b684
#
_entry.id   8a9b06d15ca17c95a58aba08d168b684
#
_cell.length_a   1.000
_cell.length_b   1.000
_cell.length_c   1.000
_cell.angle_alpha   90.00
_cell.angle_beta   90.00
_cell.angle_gamma   90.00
#
_symmetry.space_group_name_H-M   'P 1'
#
loop_
_entity.id
_entity.type
_entity.pdbx_description
1 polymer ?
#
loop_
_entity_poly.entity_id
_entity_poly.type
_entity_poly.pdbx_seq_one_letter_code
_entity_poly.pdbx_strand_id
1 'polypeptide(L)'
;MLEEVWPEIGNAWVSGVLAGGGSILVQWLVPKAAQLLKRSRADKVRLERRLAAILAADVVGYSRLMSTDEEGTHFRLLAYRREVIAPKVREHRGRIVKHTGDGALVEFGSVVEAVRCALDVQRLILARNAGLPQDRRIDLRIGVNLGDVIVAPEDIYGHGVNIAARLESLAPPGGICISADAWRHVRGAIAADFVDLGEQRLKNIADPTHVFAVSLAA
;
A
#
# COMPACT_ATOMS: atom_id res chain seq x y z
N MET A 1 22.95 -15.62 -3.22
CA MET A 1 23.00 -15.87 -4.69
C MET A 1 24.44 -16.04 -5.26
N LEU A 2 25.44 -15.46 -4.65
CA LEU A 2 26.85 -15.74 -5.02
C LEU A 2 27.44 -16.96 -4.27
N GLU A 3 26.91 -17.30 -3.11
CA GLU A 3 27.39 -18.43 -2.29
C GLU A 3 26.94 -19.82 -2.79
N GLU A 4 25.82 -19.91 -3.51
CA GLU A 4 25.36 -21.22 -4.07
C GLU A 4 26.09 -21.65 -5.33
N VAL A 5 26.75 -20.73 -6.04
CA VAL A 5 27.47 -21.04 -7.29
C VAL A 5 28.96 -21.33 -7.02
N TRP A 6 29.49 -20.87 -5.90
CA TRP A 6 30.91 -21.00 -5.56
C TRP A 6 31.41 -22.42 -5.33
N PRO A 7 30.67 -23.36 -4.69
CA PRO A 7 31.12 -24.74 -4.51
C PRO A 7 31.25 -25.51 -5.82
N GLU A 8 30.42 -25.28 -6.82
CA GLU A 8 30.51 -25.97 -8.11
C GLU A 8 31.68 -25.49 -8.97
N ILE A 9 31.99 -24.19 -8.92
CA ILE A 9 33.16 -23.63 -9.62
C ILE A 9 34.47 -24.07 -8.95
N GLY A 10 34.51 -24.10 -7.60
CA GLY A 10 35.67 -24.52 -6.84
C GLY A 10 36.06 -25.99 -7.12
N ASN A 11 35.08 -26.89 -7.17
CA ASN A 11 35.29 -28.29 -7.46
C ASN A 11 35.75 -28.56 -8.90
N ALA A 12 35.23 -27.75 -9.87
CA ALA A 12 35.68 -27.86 -11.26
C ALA A 12 37.13 -27.41 -11.47
N TRP A 13 37.59 -26.43 -10.70
CA TRP A 13 38.99 -25.96 -10.76
C TRP A 13 39.99 -27.02 -10.24
N VAL A 14 39.66 -27.66 -9.13
CA VAL A 14 40.53 -28.67 -8.52
C VAL A 14 40.68 -29.91 -9.42
N SER A 15 39.59 -30.32 -10.09
CA SER A 15 39.63 -31.49 -10.98
C SER A 15 40.32 -31.21 -12.32
N GLY A 16 40.26 -29.98 -12.84
CA GLY A 16 40.82 -29.60 -14.15
C GLY A 16 42.34 -29.40 -14.14
N VAL A 17 42.90 -28.94 -13.03
CA VAL A 17 44.37 -28.71 -12.89
C VAL A 17 45.17 -30.03 -12.84
N LEU A 18 44.56 -31.11 -12.36
CA LEU A 18 45.21 -32.43 -12.26
C LEU A 18 45.17 -33.24 -13.56
N ALA A 19 44.40 -32.88 -14.56
CA ALA A 19 44.18 -33.66 -15.79
C ALA A 19 44.76 -33.04 -17.07
N GLY A 20 45.53 -31.95 -17.03
CA GLY A 20 46.19 -31.36 -18.23
C GLY A 20 45.22 -30.77 -19.27
N GLY A 21 43.95 -30.55 -18.94
CA GLY A 21 42.88 -30.21 -19.88
C GLY A 21 42.44 -28.71 -19.87
N GLY A 22 43.37 -27.78 -19.73
CA GLY A 22 43.08 -26.35 -19.64
C GLY A 22 42.22 -25.76 -20.78
N SER A 23 42.29 -26.33 -22.00
CA SER A 23 41.50 -25.88 -23.16
C SER A 23 40.03 -26.29 -23.14
N ILE A 24 39.71 -27.43 -22.58
CA ILE A 24 38.32 -27.99 -22.57
C ILE A 24 37.46 -27.30 -21.53
N LEU A 25 38.01 -26.92 -20.39
CA LEU A 25 37.31 -26.23 -19.30
C LEU A 25 36.84 -24.82 -19.69
N VAL A 26 37.70 -24.09 -20.41
CA VAL A 26 37.36 -22.73 -20.89
C VAL A 26 36.25 -22.81 -21.94
N GLN A 27 36.26 -23.81 -22.81
CA GLN A 27 35.27 -24.00 -23.86
C GLN A 27 33.87 -24.40 -23.33
N TRP A 28 33.82 -24.99 -22.14
CA TRP A 28 32.58 -25.44 -21.51
C TRP A 28 31.98 -24.40 -20.52
N LEU A 29 32.86 -23.69 -19.79
CA LEU A 29 32.43 -22.67 -18.80
C LEU A 29 31.94 -21.35 -19.42
N VAL A 30 32.54 -20.93 -20.51
CA VAL A 30 32.17 -19.66 -21.18
C VAL A 30 30.72 -19.67 -21.69
N PRO A 31 30.21 -20.73 -22.36
CA PRO A 31 28.80 -20.74 -22.77
C PRO A 31 27.83 -20.88 -21.61
N LYS A 32 28.19 -21.59 -20.52
CA LYS A 32 27.35 -21.70 -19.32
C LYS A 32 27.29 -20.37 -18.54
N ALA A 33 28.41 -19.70 -18.36
CA ALA A 33 28.46 -18.37 -17.76
C ALA A 33 27.72 -17.34 -18.60
N ALA A 34 27.84 -17.39 -19.92
CA ALA A 34 27.09 -16.53 -20.85
C ALA A 34 25.58 -16.83 -20.84
N GLN A 35 25.18 -18.10 -20.64
CA GLN A 35 23.77 -18.47 -20.46
C GLN A 35 23.22 -17.99 -19.10
N LEU A 36 23.98 -18.10 -18.01
CA LEU A 36 23.61 -17.59 -16.70
C LEU A 36 23.49 -16.05 -16.70
N LEU A 37 24.42 -15.36 -17.36
CA LEU A 37 24.37 -13.91 -17.55
C LEU A 37 23.23 -13.47 -18.47
N LYS A 38 22.87 -14.27 -19.48
CA LYS A 38 21.69 -14.04 -20.32
C LYS A 38 20.40 -14.29 -19.54
N ARG A 39 20.30 -15.31 -18.69
CA ARG A 39 19.17 -15.51 -17.77
C ARG A 39 19.03 -14.34 -16.80
N SER A 40 20.11 -13.92 -16.16
CA SER A 40 20.13 -12.74 -15.26
C SER A 40 19.74 -11.42 -15.96
N ARG A 41 19.98 -11.30 -17.28
CA ARG A 41 19.53 -10.14 -18.08
C ARG A 41 18.09 -10.27 -18.58
N ALA A 42 17.60 -11.49 -18.80
CA ALA A 42 16.21 -11.76 -19.22
C ALA A 42 15.22 -11.59 -18.07
N ASP A 43 15.64 -11.79 -16.83
CA ASP A 43 14.85 -11.57 -15.61
C ASP A 43 14.91 -10.12 -15.08
N LYS A 44 15.14 -9.13 -15.93
CA LYS A 44 14.64 -7.79 -15.67
C LYS A 44 13.11 -7.87 -15.78
N VAL A 45 12.46 -8.34 -14.71
CA VAL A 45 11.01 -8.19 -14.51
C VAL A 45 10.71 -6.73 -14.83
N ARG A 46 10.05 -6.50 -15.96
CA ARG A 46 9.62 -5.16 -16.34
C ARG A 46 8.54 -4.80 -15.35
N LEU A 47 8.93 -4.09 -14.29
CA LEU A 47 8.01 -3.62 -13.27
C LEU A 47 6.97 -2.75 -13.96
N GLU A 48 5.74 -3.21 -13.96
CA GLU A 48 4.60 -2.43 -14.45
C GLU A 48 4.39 -1.26 -13.50
N ARG A 49 4.38 -0.04 -14.06
CA ARG A 49 4.07 1.18 -13.33
C ARG A 49 2.82 1.81 -13.90
N ARG A 50 2.00 2.37 -13.03
CA ARG A 50 0.82 3.13 -13.45
C ARG A 50 0.45 4.19 -12.42
N LEU A 51 -0.23 5.23 -12.89
CA LEU A 51 -0.87 6.20 -12.02
C LEU A 51 -2.12 5.55 -11.40
N ALA A 52 -2.25 5.65 -10.08
CA ALA A 52 -3.41 5.14 -9.35
C ALA A 52 -3.79 6.06 -8.20
N ALA A 53 -5.06 6.04 -7.81
CA ALA A 53 -5.48 6.60 -6.56
C ALA A 53 -5.38 5.52 -5.47
N ILE A 54 -4.65 5.85 -4.41
CA ILE A 54 -4.34 4.95 -3.31
C ILE A 54 -5.07 5.45 -2.08
N LEU A 55 -5.84 4.57 -1.44
CA LEU A 55 -6.47 4.82 -0.16
C LEU A 55 -5.84 3.90 0.88
N ALA A 56 -5.28 4.48 1.93
CA ALA A 56 -4.85 3.79 3.14
C ALA A 56 -5.85 4.10 4.27
N ALA A 57 -6.25 3.08 5.01
CA ALA A 57 -7.12 3.22 6.16
C ALA A 57 -6.58 2.40 7.32
N ASP A 58 -6.76 2.89 8.54
CA ASP A 58 -6.33 2.23 9.77
C ASP A 58 -7.28 2.50 10.93
N VAL A 59 -7.35 1.58 11.91
CA VAL A 59 -8.22 1.71 13.07
C VAL A 59 -7.54 2.53 14.16
N VAL A 60 -8.23 3.54 14.67
CA VAL A 60 -7.71 4.37 15.75
C VAL A 60 -7.61 3.59 17.06
N GLY A 61 -6.38 3.48 17.58
CA GLY A 61 -6.14 2.86 18.89
C GLY A 61 -6.51 1.38 18.95
N TYR A 62 -6.32 0.64 17.86
CA TYR A 62 -6.66 -0.79 17.78
C TYR A 62 -6.05 -1.63 18.90
N SER A 63 -4.77 -1.43 19.23
CA SER A 63 -4.11 -2.16 20.32
C SER A 63 -4.80 -1.93 21.67
N ARG A 64 -5.30 -0.71 21.93
CA ARG A 64 -6.07 -0.40 23.15
C ARG A 64 -7.43 -1.12 23.15
N LEU A 65 -8.13 -1.12 22.02
CA LEU A 65 -9.40 -1.84 21.88
C LEU A 65 -9.22 -3.34 22.09
N MET A 66 -8.18 -3.93 21.52
CA MET A 66 -7.81 -5.34 21.68
C MET A 66 -7.47 -5.68 23.15
N SER A 67 -6.77 -4.79 23.84
CA SER A 67 -6.44 -4.99 25.27
C SER A 67 -7.67 -4.96 26.17
N THR A 68 -8.76 -4.31 25.76
CA THR A 68 -9.99 -4.20 26.54
C THR A 68 -10.96 -5.35 26.25
N ASP A 69 -11.11 -5.74 24.99
CA ASP A 69 -12.02 -6.76 24.50
C ASP A 69 -11.46 -7.33 23.18
N GLU A 70 -10.61 -8.34 23.28
CA GLU A 70 -9.89 -8.91 22.14
C GLU A 70 -10.84 -9.54 21.12
N GLU A 71 -11.65 -10.50 21.56
CA GLU A 71 -12.57 -11.23 20.67
C GLU A 71 -13.65 -10.30 20.09
N GLY A 72 -14.28 -9.48 20.93
CA GLY A 72 -15.32 -8.57 20.48
C GLY A 72 -14.77 -7.50 19.52
N THR A 73 -13.56 -7.00 19.75
CA THR A 73 -12.92 -6.04 18.83
C THR A 73 -12.59 -6.71 17.49
N HIS A 74 -12.06 -7.93 17.53
CA HIS A 74 -11.78 -8.69 16.32
C HIS A 74 -13.05 -8.95 15.50
N PHE A 75 -14.11 -9.44 16.11
CA PHE A 75 -15.39 -9.70 15.43
C PHE A 75 -16.02 -8.40 14.88
N ARG A 76 -15.95 -7.30 15.62
CA ARG A 76 -16.44 -6.00 15.14
C ARG A 76 -15.65 -5.56 13.90
N LEU A 77 -14.32 -5.64 13.93
CA LEU A 77 -13.50 -5.28 12.78
C LEU A 77 -13.83 -6.13 11.54
N LEU A 78 -13.99 -7.44 11.70
CA LEU A 78 -14.42 -8.33 10.61
C LEU A 78 -15.79 -7.93 10.05
N ALA A 79 -16.74 -7.60 10.92
CA ALA A 79 -18.06 -7.11 10.50
C ALA A 79 -17.96 -5.79 9.71
N TYR A 80 -17.16 -4.82 10.18
CA TYR A 80 -16.94 -3.55 9.46
C TYR A 80 -16.30 -3.79 8.09
N ARG A 81 -15.31 -4.67 8.00
CA ARG A 81 -14.68 -5.03 6.72
C ARG A 81 -15.67 -5.63 5.73
N ARG A 82 -16.49 -6.59 6.20
CA ARG A 82 -17.44 -7.32 5.37
C ARG A 82 -18.65 -6.49 4.97
N GLU A 83 -19.17 -5.69 5.88
CA GLU A 83 -20.49 -5.05 5.74
C GLU A 83 -20.42 -3.57 5.35
N VAL A 84 -19.26 -2.93 5.55
CA VAL A 84 -19.06 -1.50 5.20
C VAL A 84 -17.96 -1.36 4.16
N ILE A 85 -16.71 -1.72 4.51
CA ILE A 85 -15.54 -1.37 3.71
C ILE A 85 -15.59 -2.07 2.35
N ALA A 86 -15.69 -3.40 2.33
CA ALA A 86 -15.64 -4.15 1.09
C ALA A 86 -16.82 -3.86 0.13
N PRO A 87 -18.07 -3.68 0.59
CA PRO A 87 -19.16 -3.23 -0.28
C PRO A 87 -18.90 -1.85 -0.88
N LYS A 88 -18.47 -0.85 -0.08
CA LYS A 88 -18.22 0.50 -0.58
C LYS A 88 -17.05 0.57 -1.53
N VAL A 89 -15.97 -0.16 -1.25
CA VAL A 89 -14.85 -0.27 -2.20
C VAL A 89 -15.32 -0.82 -3.56
N ARG A 90 -16.16 -1.85 -3.59
CA ARG A 90 -16.71 -2.39 -4.85
C ARG A 90 -17.66 -1.43 -5.56
N GLU A 91 -18.54 -0.75 -4.82
CA GLU A 91 -19.48 0.26 -5.34
C GLU A 91 -18.73 1.37 -6.09
N HIS A 92 -17.61 1.83 -5.53
CA HIS A 92 -16.73 2.83 -6.11
C HIS A 92 -15.66 2.26 -7.04
N ARG A 93 -15.80 1.01 -7.49
CA ARG A 93 -14.90 0.35 -8.45
C ARG A 93 -13.45 0.28 -7.98
N GLY A 94 -13.24 0.19 -6.66
CA GLY A 94 -11.94 -0.01 -6.04
C GLY A 94 -11.59 -1.48 -5.90
N ARG A 95 -10.32 -1.75 -5.67
CA ARG A 95 -9.76 -3.06 -5.37
C ARG A 95 -9.05 -3.02 -4.02
N ILE A 96 -9.49 -3.83 -3.06
CA ILE A 96 -8.70 -4.05 -1.85
C ILE A 96 -7.44 -4.81 -2.26
N VAL A 97 -6.28 -4.18 -2.07
CA VAL A 97 -4.98 -4.75 -2.38
C VAL A 97 -4.60 -5.74 -1.29
N LYS A 98 -4.65 -5.27 -0.03
CA LYS A 98 -4.37 -6.10 1.15
C LYS A 98 -4.95 -5.48 2.41
N HIS A 99 -5.08 -6.31 3.44
CA HIS A 99 -5.26 -5.86 4.81
C HIS A 99 -3.90 -5.75 5.52
N THR A 100 -3.70 -4.66 6.25
CA THR A 100 -2.45 -4.34 6.97
C THR A 100 -2.67 -4.46 8.48
N GLY A 101 -2.98 -5.69 8.94
CA GLY A 101 -3.40 -5.87 10.33
C GLY A 101 -4.82 -5.35 10.54
N ASP A 102 -5.00 -4.25 11.24
CA ASP A 102 -6.28 -3.56 11.47
C ASP A 102 -6.68 -2.61 10.34
N GLY A 103 -5.73 -2.25 9.46
CA GLY A 103 -5.94 -1.37 8.33
C GLY A 103 -6.26 -2.07 7.01
N ALA A 104 -6.33 -1.28 5.94
CA ALA A 104 -6.50 -1.72 4.56
C ALA A 104 -5.78 -0.80 3.58
N LEU A 105 -5.21 -1.38 2.54
CA LEU A 105 -4.70 -0.68 1.36
C LEU A 105 -5.64 -0.95 0.18
N VAL A 106 -6.15 0.10 -0.42
CA VAL A 106 -7.13 0.03 -1.51
C VAL A 106 -6.65 0.86 -2.68
N GLU A 107 -6.89 0.37 -3.86
CA GLU A 107 -6.55 1.02 -5.13
C GLU A 107 -7.79 1.34 -5.93
N PHE A 108 -7.78 2.51 -6.60
CA PHE A 108 -8.84 2.96 -7.50
C PHE A 108 -8.25 3.50 -8.80
N GLY A 109 -8.96 3.29 -9.90
CA GLY A 109 -8.66 3.91 -11.19
C GLY A 109 -9.06 5.40 -11.25
N SER A 110 -9.82 5.90 -10.28
CA SER A 110 -10.27 7.28 -10.18
C SER A 110 -10.10 7.81 -8.76
N VAL A 111 -9.43 8.95 -8.63
CA VAL A 111 -9.27 9.62 -7.33
C VAL A 111 -10.60 10.19 -6.81
N VAL A 112 -11.52 10.57 -7.70
CA VAL A 112 -12.87 11.01 -7.32
C VAL A 112 -13.62 9.86 -6.64
N GLU A 113 -13.54 8.65 -7.20
CA GLU A 113 -14.17 7.47 -6.60
C GLU A 113 -13.49 7.05 -5.29
N ALA A 114 -12.17 7.20 -5.17
CA ALA A 114 -11.45 6.94 -3.93
C ALA A 114 -11.92 7.85 -2.79
N VAL A 115 -12.08 9.16 -3.05
CA VAL A 115 -12.53 10.12 -2.02
C VAL A 115 -14.01 9.94 -1.71
N ARG A 116 -14.88 9.66 -2.70
CA ARG A 116 -16.29 9.30 -2.46
C ARG A 116 -16.41 8.06 -1.59
N CYS A 117 -15.64 7.01 -1.89
CA CYS A 117 -15.58 5.80 -1.07
C CYS A 117 -15.17 6.12 0.37
N ALA A 118 -14.13 6.93 0.58
CA ALA A 118 -13.68 7.35 1.90
C ALA A 118 -14.77 8.07 2.68
N LEU A 119 -15.49 9.01 2.05
CA LEU A 119 -16.60 9.73 2.66
C LEU A 119 -17.75 8.80 3.05
N ASP A 120 -18.14 7.89 2.17
CA ASP A 120 -19.24 6.96 2.43
C ASP A 120 -18.88 5.96 3.53
N VAL A 121 -17.64 5.47 3.56
CA VAL A 121 -17.15 4.60 4.63
C VAL A 121 -17.21 5.32 5.97
N GLN A 122 -16.71 6.58 6.05
CA GLN A 122 -16.73 7.34 7.31
C GLN A 122 -18.17 7.62 7.78
N ARG A 123 -19.10 7.98 6.87
CA ARG A 123 -20.52 8.17 7.22
C ARG A 123 -21.13 6.91 7.82
N LEU A 124 -20.91 5.76 7.21
CA LEU A 124 -21.46 4.48 7.68
C LEU A 124 -20.85 4.05 9.02
N ILE A 125 -19.55 4.29 9.22
CA ILE A 125 -18.88 4.01 10.48
C ILE A 125 -19.43 4.91 11.59
N LEU A 126 -19.58 6.21 11.33
CA LEU A 126 -20.16 7.16 12.26
C LEU A 126 -21.59 6.72 12.67
N ALA A 127 -22.42 6.33 11.70
CA ALA A 127 -23.77 5.82 11.95
C ALA A 127 -23.77 4.53 12.78
N ARG A 128 -22.83 3.61 12.55
CA ARG A 128 -22.71 2.38 13.35
C ARG A 128 -22.18 2.61 14.75
N ASN A 129 -21.35 3.62 14.93
CA ASN A 129 -20.84 4.03 16.25
C ASN A 129 -21.90 4.78 17.08
N ALA A 130 -22.99 5.25 16.46
CA ALA A 130 -24.07 5.93 17.15
C ALA A 130 -24.67 5.03 18.24
N GLY A 131 -24.69 5.51 19.48
CA GLY A 131 -25.19 4.76 20.64
C GLY A 131 -24.21 3.74 21.25
N LEU A 132 -23.04 3.51 20.64
CA LEU A 132 -22.00 2.68 21.25
C LEU A 132 -21.17 3.49 22.26
N PRO A 133 -20.79 2.90 23.39
CA PRO A 133 -19.83 3.50 24.31
C PRO A 133 -18.46 3.64 23.62
N GLN A 134 -17.68 4.63 24.04
CA GLN A 134 -16.44 5.04 23.37
C GLN A 134 -15.38 3.90 23.28
N ASP A 135 -15.35 3.01 24.25
CA ASP A 135 -14.44 1.85 24.30
C ASP A 135 -14.82 0.73 23.30
N ARG A 136 -16.00 0.81 22.68
CA ARG A 136 -16.48 -0.14 21.67
C ARG A 136 -16.56 0.46 20.27
N ARG A 137 -16.31 1.76 20.10
CA ARG A 137 -16.32 2.41 18.79
C ARG A 137 -15.08 2.03 17.99
N ILE A 138 -15.28 1.81 16.71
CA ILE A 138 -14.20 1.67 15.73
C ILE A 138 -14.20 2.94 14.87
N ASP A 139 -13.21 3.78 15.06
CA ASP A 139 -12.98 4.95 14.21
C ASP A 139 -11.84 4.65 13.25
N LEU A 140 -11.97 5.08 12.00
CA LEU A 140 -10.90 4.98 11.02
C LEU A 140 -10.22 6.32 10.80
N ARG A 141 -8.93 6.28 10.47
CA ARG A 141 -8.22 7.34 9.75
C ARG A 141 -8.09 6.92 8.30
N ILE A 142 -8.25 7.85 7.40
CA ILE A 142 -8.13 7.56 5.97
C ILE A 142 -7.20 8.58 5.32
N GLY A 143 -6.24 8.09 4.54
CA GLY A 143 -5.37 8.88 3.68
C GLY A 143 -5.59 8.54 2.22
N VAL A 144 -5.76 9.56 1.34
CA VAL A 144 -5.90 9.34 -0.10
C VAL A 144 -4.81 10.12 -0.85
N ASN A 145 -4.11 9.43 -1.72
CA ASN A 145 -3.08 10.01 -2.59
C ASN A 145 -3.31 9.58 -4.04
N LEU A 146 -2.98 10.47 -4.98
CA LEU A 146 -2.85 10.15 -6.41
C LEU A 146 -1.37 10.10 -6.75
N GLY A 147 -0.87 8.96 -7.22
CA GLY A 147 0.55 8.81 -7.50
C GLY A 147 0.90 7.55 -8.28
N ASP A 148 2.16 7.49 -8.71
CA ASP A 148 2.71 6.34 -9.43
C ASP A 148 2.92 5.15 -8.50
N VAL A 149 2.49 3.98 -8.94
CA VAL A 149 2.63 2.71 -8.23
C VAL A 149 3.35 1.68 -9.07
N ILE A 150 4.11 0.83 -8.43
CA ILE A 150 4.65 -0.41 -8.99
C ILE A 150 3.64 -1.51 -8.70
N VAL A 151 3.18 -2.18 -9.75
CA VAL A 151 2.19 -3.27 -9.63
C VAL A 151 2.91 -4.60 -9.49
N ALA A 152 2.55 -5.35 -8.46
CA ALA A 152 2.89 -6.77 -8.30
C ALA A 152 1.60 -7.61 -8.34
N PRO A 153 1.68 -8.94 -8.53
CA PRO A 153 0.49 -9.78 -8.65
C PRO A 153 -0.54 -9.61 -7.54
N GLU A 154 -0.09 -9.45 -6.29
CA GLU A 154 -0.95 -9.35 -5.11
C GLU A 154 -0.75 -8.07 -4.30
N ASP A 155 0.09 -7.14 -4.76
CA ASP A 155 0.42 -5.93 -4.01
C ASP A 155 0.73 -4.74 -4.92
N ILE A 156 0.78 -3.55 -4.31
CA ILE A 156 1.27 -2.32 -4.94
C ILE A 156 2.34 -1.68 -4.05
N TYR A 157 3.34 -1.10 -4.67
CA TYR A 157 4.46 -0.47 -3.98
C TYR A 157 4.76 0.90 -4.58
N GLY A 158 5.56 1.69 -3.89
CA GLY A 158 6.10 2.93 -4.40
C GLY A 158 5.86 4.13 -3.50
N HIS A 159 6.38 5.26 -3.95
CA HIS A 159 6.31 6.52 -3.20
C HIS A 159 4.86 6.95 -2.95
N GLY A 160 3.98 6.77 -3.94
CA GLY A 160 2.56 7.10 -3.83
C GLY A 160 1.84 6.33 -2.71
N VAL A 161 2.19 5.05 -2.49
CA VAL A 161 1.65 4.22 -1.40
C VAL A 161 2.14 4.74 -0.04
N ASN A 162 3.43 5.09 0.05
CA ASN A 162 4.00 5.64 1.27
C ASN A 162 3.34 6.97 1.67
N ILE A 163 3.09 7.87 0.71
CA ILE A 163 2.37 9.12 0.96
C ILE A 163 0.97 8.82 1.50
N ALA A 164 0.19 7.94 0.87
CA ALA A 164 -1.15 7.60 1.33
C ALA A 164 -1.16 7.11 2.79
N ALA A 165 -0.21 6.24 3.17
CA ALA A 165 -0.06 5.75 4.54
C ALA A 165 0.32 6.86 5.54
N ARG A 166 1.08 7.89 5.12
CA ARG A 166 1.40 9.03 5.97
C ARG A 166 0.23 10.00 6.11
N LEU A 167 -0.53 10.21 5.05
CA LEU A 167 -1.77 11.00 5.10
C LEU A 167 -2.81 10.35 6.02
N GLU A 168 -2.91 9.02 5.99
CA GLU A 168 -3.75 8.26 6.93
C GLU A 168 -3.33 8.56 8.37
N SER A 169 -2.05 8.44 8.70
CA SER A 169 -1.53 8.70 10.06
C SER A 169 -1.72 10.16 10.51
N LEU A 170 -1.81 11.11 9.58
CA LEU A 170 -2.07 12.53 9.86
C LEU A 170 -3.55 12.82 10.10
N ALA A 171 -4.45 12.02 9.55
CA ALA A 171 -5.88 12.23 9.68
C ALA A 171 -6.34 12.08 11.15
N PRO A 172 -7.26 12.93 11.63
CA PRO A 172 -7.88 12.74 12.94
C PRO A 172 -8.78 11.49 12.94
N PRO A 173 -9.17 10.98 14.12
CA PRO A 173 -10.18 9.93 14.24
C PRO A 173 -11.46 10.28 13.47
N GLY A 174 -11.95 9.39 12.61
CA GLY A 174 -13.09 9.65 11.74
C GLY A 174 -12.80 10.58 10.57
N GLY A 175 -11.57 11.07 10.41
CA GLY A 175 -11.17 12.04 9.40
C GLY A 175 -10.57 11.43 8.14
N ILE A 176 -10.41 12.28 7.13
CA ILE A 176 -9.80 11.96 5.84
C ILE A 176 -8.77 13.05 5.52
N CYS A 177 -7.54 12.65 5.17
CA CYS A 177 -6.53 13.55 4.61
C CYS A 177 -6.20 13.16 3.17
N ILE A 178 -6.05 14.15 2.30
CA ILE A 178 -5.71 13.92 0.89
C ILE A 178 -4.51 14.78 0.47
N SER A 179 -3.73 14.30 -0.50
CA SER A 179 -2.65 15.08 -1.11
C SER A 179 -3.19 16.20 -2.00
N ALA A 180 -2.38 17.24 -2.24
CA ALA A 180 -2.72 18.30 -3.20
C ALA A 180 -3.01 17.76 -4.60
N ASP A 181 -2.31 16.70 -5.03
CA ASP A 181 -2.58 16.07 -6.31
C ASP A 181 -3.97 15.44 -6.36
N ALA A 182 -4.40 14.76 -5.29
CA ALA A 182 -5.76 14.26 -5.16
C ALA A 182 -6.77 15.42 -5.13
N TRP A 183 -6.52 16.46 -4.33
CA TRP A 183 -7.40 17.62 -4.19
C TRP A 183 -7.66 18.34 -5.51
N ARG A 184 -6.63 18.57 -6.35
CA ARG A 184 -6.80 19.23 -7.66
C ARG A 184 -7.84 18.56 -8.55
N HIS A 185 -7.98 17.25 -8.44
CA HIS A 185 -8.92 16.46 -9.24
C HIS A 185 -10.33 16.38 -8.62
N VAL A 186 -10.46 16.52 -7.30
CA VAL A 186 -11.73 16.29 -6.61
C VAL A 186 -12.48 17.56 -6.23
N ARG A 187 -11.80 18.71 -6.09
CA ARG A 187 -12.37 19.98 -5.59
C ARG A 187 -13.60 20.51 -6.36
N GLY A 188 -13.75 20.13 -7.62
CA GLY A 188 -14.88 20.50 -8.44
C GLY A 188 -15.84 19.35 -8.74
N ALA A 189 -15.56 18.14 -8.27
CA ALA A 189 -16.30 16.92 -8.58
C ALA A 189 -17.01 16.31 -7.37
N ILE A 190 -16.68 16.77 -6.17
CA ILE A 190 -17.24 16.27 -4.90
C ILE A 190 -17.75 17.45 -4.09
N ALA A 191 -18.99 17.36 -3.63
CA ALA A 191 -19.56 18.29 -2.67
C ALA A 191 -19.11 17.93 -1.25
N ALA A 192 -17.96 18.45 -0.86
CA ALA A 192 -17.36 18.29 0.47
C ALA A 192 -16.54 19.54 0.79
N ASP A 193 -16.34 19.82 2.07
CA ASP A 193 -15.46 20.88 2.52
C ASP A 193 -14.03 20.41 2.59
N PHE A 194 -13.13 21.21 2.04
CA PHE A 194 -11.69 20.94 2.04
C PHE A 194 -10.98 22.01 2.86
N VAL A 195 -10.32 21.60 3.94
CA VAL A 195 -9.52 22.49 4.78
C VAL A 195 -8.06 22.34 4.39
N ASP A 196 -7.43 23.42 3.97
CA ASP A 196 -6.02 23.45 3.65
C ASP A 196 -5.16 23.36 4.93
N LEU A 197 -4.38 22.29 5.04
CA LEU A 197 -3.46 22.06 6.15
C LEU A 197 -2.03 22.55 5.84
N GLY A 198 -1.80 23.07 4.62
CA GLY A 198 -0.48 23.52 4.17
C GLY A 198 0.51 22.36 3.94
N GLU A 199 1.78 22.76 3.88
CA GLU A 199 2.92 21.85 3.70
C GLU A 199 3.18 21.05 4.98
N GLN A 200 3.12 19.73 4.88
CA GLN A 200 3.36 18.80 5.98
C GLN A 200 4.65 18.00 5.74
N ARG A 201 5.52 17.93 6.73
CA ARG A 201 6.69 17.04 6.73
C ARG A 201 6.26 15.64 7.15
N LEU A 202 6.13 14.75 6.18
CA LEU A 202 5.73 13.37 6.42
C LEU A 202 6.95 12.50 6.75
N LYS A 203 6.81 11.60 7.72
CA LYS A 203 7.92 10.73 8.15
C LYS A 203 8.48 9.91 6.99
N ASN A 204 9.78 9.98 6.74
CA ASN A 204 10.52 9.28 5.67
C ASN A 204 10.08 9.66 4.25
N ILE A 205 9.47 10.84 4.07
CA ILE A 205 9.23 11.47 2.77
C ILE A 205 10.17 12.68 2.69
N ALA A 206 10.98 12.75 1.62
CA ALA A 206 12.04 13.76 1.51
C ALA A 206 11.46 15.17 1.38
N ASP A 207 10.49 15.34 0.50
CA ASP A 207 9.88 16.62 0.21
C ASP A 207 8.61 16.84 1.04
N PRO A 208 8.34 18.07 1.51
CA PRO A 208 7.06 18.40 2.12
C PRO A 208 5.91 18.10 1.17
N THR A 209 4.81 17.61 1.72
CA THR A 209 3.60 17.29 0.98
C THR A 209 2.50 18.27 1.38
N HIS A 210 1.89 18.94 0.44
CA HIS A 210 0.74 19.80 0.69
C HIS A 210 -0.51 18.94 0.88
N VAL A 211 -1.22 19.15 2.00
CA VAL A 211 -2.27 18.27 2.50
C VAL A 211 -3.57 19.05 2.70
N PHE A 212 -4.67 18.40 2.38
CA PHE A 212 -6.03 18.89 2.67
C PHE A 212 -6.77 17.87 3.55
N ALA A 213 -7.42 18.36 4.60
CA ALA A 213 -8.42 17.57 5.31
C ALA A 213 -9.76 17.65 4.56
N VAL A 214 -10.50 16.55 4.54
CA VAL A 214 -11.84 16.49 3.94
C VAL A 214 -12.83 16.30 5.07
N SER A 215 -13.76 17.23 5.22
CA SER A 215 -14.88 17.10 6.13
C SER A 215 -16.15 16.68 5.40
N LEU A 216 -16.94 15.86 6.09
CA LEU A 216 -18.29 15.58 5.66
C LEU A 216 -19.06 16.91 5.68
N ALA A 217 -19.60 17.34 4.54
CA ALA A 217 -20.54 18.46 4.53
C ALA A 217 -21.69 18.14 5.49
N ALA A 218 -21.98 19.10 6.37
CA ALA A 218 -23.02 18.97 7.39
C ALA A 218 -24.41 18.76 6.79
#